data_7cab654d5d93665572ac3feaa15fc0d2
#
_entry.id   7cab654d5d93665572ac3feaa15fc0d2
#
_cell.length_a   1.000
_cell.length_b   1.000
_cell.length_c   1.000
_cell.angle_alpha   90.00
_cell.angle_beta   90.00
_cell.angle_gamma   90.00
#
_symmetry.space_group_name_H-M   'P 1'
#
loop_
_entity.id
_entity.type
_entity.pdbx_description
1 polymer ?
#
loop_
_entity_poly.entity_id
_entity_poly.type
_entity_poly.pdbx_seq_one_letter_code
_entity_poly.pdbx_strand_id
1 'polypeptide(L)'
;PQTVSIVTDDDIRRQGFRQIGDIIRYTPGVNTSQGEGHRDAVVFRGVRSTADFFQDGIRDDVQYYRSLYNVEQVEILRGPNALLFGRGGTGGIINRVTKKAVVGETFTVNDFGVDSFGASDVAIDTNFVTGPNSAMRINVHSDDLANHRDFYDGSRLGINPVVTLVVSPETTVNLSYEYADHERFIDRGIPTINGRPDESLSDIVFGDPDINVTTLEATIFRGMVSHKLSETSKANLSVTSSSFEKLYQNLYASGYDGTLVTMDGYLDPTERDNFI
;
A
#
# COMPACT_ATOMS: atom_id res chain seq x y z
N PRO A 1 -15.58 -19.88 9.42
CA PRO A 1 -14.20 -19.90 9.91
C PRO A 1 -13.40 -18.83 9.17
N GLN A 2 -12.78 -17.94 9.90
CA GLN A 2 -11.84 -16.97 9.36
C GLN A 2 -10.46 -17.61 9.29
N THR A 3 -9.72 -17.30 8.22
CA THR A 3 -8.31 -17.67 8.10
C THR A 3 -7.51 -16.39 8.06
N VAL A 4 -6.56 -16.25 8.98
CA VAL A 4 -5.66 -15.09 9.05
C VAL A 4 -4.27 -15.53 8.58
N SER A 5 -3.64 -14.74 7.73
CA SER A 5 -2.21 -14.79 7.45
C SER A 5 -1.58 -13.49 7.94
N ILE A 6 -0.45 -13.59 8.59
CA ILE A 6 0.34 -12.45 9.05
C ILE A 6 1.69 -12.54 8.34
N VAL A 7 2.11 -11.43 7.72
CA VAL A 7 3.42 -11.26 7.09
C VAL A 7 4.12 -10.13 7.83
N THR A 8 5.20 -10.44 8.52
CA THR A 8 5.92 -9.50 9.38
C THR A 8 6.89 -8.62 8.58
N ASP A 9 7.36 -7.52 9.18
CA ASP A 9 8.42 -6.67 8.62
C ASP A 9 9.68 -7.47 8.25
N ASP A 10 10.05 -8.44 9.07
CA ASP A 10 11.18 -9.33 8.79
C ASP A 10 10.93 -10.23 7.56
N ASP A 11 9.71 -10.76 7.39
CA ASP A 11 9.34 -11.50 6.19
C ASP A 11 9.31 -10.60 4.94
N ILE A 12 8.78 -9.38 5.08
CA ILE A 12 8.73 -8.37 4.01
C ILE A 12 10.15 -8.10 3.49
N ARG A 13 11.07 -7.81 4.40
CA ARG A 13 12.48 -7.53 4.04
C ARG A 13 13.19 -8.73 3.46
N ARG A 14 13.09 -9.91 4.10
CA ARG A 14 13.77 -11.14 3.62
C ARG A 14 13.33 -11.54 2.22
N GLN A 15 12.08 -11.28 1.85
CA GLN A 15 11.55 -11.65 0.54
C GLN A 15 11.58 -10.50 -0.47
N GLY A 16 12.04 -9.32 -0.07
CA GLY A 16 12.12 -8.15 -0.93
C GLY A 16 10.75 -7.63 -1.40
N PHE A 17 9.71 -7.80 -0.58
CA PHE A 17 8.38 -7.29 -0.91
C PHE A 17 8.35 -5.76 -0.82
N ARG A 18 7.83 -5.09 -1.86
CA ARG A 18 7.74 -3.63 -1.94
C ARG A 18 6.31 -3.10 -1.89
N GLN A 19 5.34 -3.93 -2.22
CA GLN A 19 3.92 -3.56 -2.32
C GLN A 19 3.03 -4.75 -1.96
N ILE A 20 1.76 -4.46 -1.71
CA ILE A 20 0.76 -5.48 -1.33
C ILE A 20 0.69 -6.64 -2.34
N GLY A 21 0.81 -6.34 -3.64
CA GLY A 21 0.77 -7.36 -4.69
C GLY A 21 1.83 -8.45 -4.55
N ASP A 22 3.01 -8.11 -4.02
CA ASP A 22 4.11 -9.06 -3.83
C ASP A 22 3.75 -10.09 -2.75
N ILE A 23 3.20 -9.65 -1.63
CA ILE A 23 2.74 -10.51 -0.53
C ILE A 23 1.62 -11.45 -1.01
N ILE A 24 0.68 -10.91 -1.77
CA ILE A 24 -0.52 -11.65 -2.20
C ILE A 24 -0.16 -12.81 -3.10
N ARG A 25 0.85 -12.69 -3.97
CA ARG A 25 1.32 -13.79 -4.85
C ARG A 25 1.67 -15.06 -4.09
N TYR A 26 2.06 -14.94 -2.82
CA TYR A 26 2.42 -16.05 -1.94
C TYR A 26 1.34 -16.38 -0.90
N THR A 27 0.17 -15.72 -0.96
CA THR A 27 -0.91 -15.92 0.01
C THR A 27 -1.99 -16.84 -0.54
N PRO A 28 -2.17 -18.09 0.00
CA PRO A 28 -3.18 -18.99 -0.50
C PRO A 28 -4.60 -18.45 -0.40
N GLY A 29 -5.41 -18.62 -1.45
CA GLY A 29 -6.81 -18.19 -1.51
C GLY A 29 -7.03 -16.70 -1.73
N VAL A 30 -5.96 -15.98 -2.06
CA VAL A 30 -5.99 -14.58 -2.50
C VAL A 30 -5.24 -14.47 -3.83
N ASN A 31 -5.69 -13.63 -4.71
CA ASN A 31 -5.02 -13.34 -5.97
C ASN A 31 -5.00 -11.83 -6.22
N THR A 32 -4.09 -11.39 -7.06
CA THR A 32 -4.01 -9.99 -7.50
C THR A 32 -4.66 -9.83 -8.87
N SER A 33 -5.18 -8.63 -9.14
CA SER A 33 -5.37 -8.14 -10.51
C SER A 33 -4.41 -6.99 -10.76
N GLN A 34 -4.26 -6.60 -12.03
CA GLN A 34 -3.38 -5.50 -12.40
C GLN A 34 -3.76 -4.14 -11.77
N GLY A 35 -5.00 -3.98 -11.28
CA GLY A 35 -5.48 -2.73 -10.68
C GLY A 35 -5.55 -1.56 -11.65
N GLU A 36 -5.64 -1.85 -12.96
CA GLU A 36 -5.63 -0.86 -14.04
C GLU A 36 -4.34 -0.02 -14.11
N GLY A 37 -3.24 -0.56 -13.53
CA GLY A 37 -1.93 0.08 -13.53
C GLY A 37 -1.74 1.20 -12.50
N HIS A 38 -2.74 1.49 -11.64
CA HIS A 38 -2.66 2.62 -10.71
C HIS A 38 -3.02 2.30 -9.25
N ARG A 39 -3.44 1.08 -8.93
CA ARG A 39 -3.90 0.72 -7.58
C ARG A 39 -3.70 -0.74 -7.25
N ASP A 40 -3.71 -1.04 -5.96
CA ASP A 40 -3.89 -2.42 -5.50
C ASP A 40 -5.31 -2.91 -5.83
N ALA A 41 -5.41 -4.14 -6.28
CA ALA A 41 -6.67 -4.82 -6.50
C ALA A 41 -6.51 -6.30 -6.15
N VAL A 42 -7.33 -6.75 -5.20
CA VAL A 42 -7.26 -8.10 -4.65
C VAL A 42 -8.50 -8.90 -4.99
N VAL A 43 -8.33 -10.21 -5.15
CA VAL A 43 -9.41 -11.16 -5.40
C VAL A 43 -9.40 -12.21 -4.31
N PHE A 44 -10.34 -12.15 -3.39
CA PHE A 44 -10.53 -13.13 -2.33
C PHE A 44 -11.53 -14.20 -2.78
N ARG A 45 -11.07 -15.43 -3.03
CA ARG A 45 -11.95 -16.55 -3.42
C ARG A 45 -12.94 -16.18 -4.56
N GLY A 46 -12.48 -15.42 -5.54
CA GLY A 46 -13.28 -14.97 -6.68
C GLY A 46 -13.99 -13.62 -6.49
N VAL A 47 -14.01 -13.05 -5.29
CA VAL A 47 -14.56 -11.72 -5.01
C VAL A 47 -13.46 -10.67 -5.16
N ARG A 48 -13.57 -9.83 -6.18
CA ARG A 48 -12.65 -8.70 -6.41
C ARG A 48 -12.98 -7.54 -5.49
N SER A 49 -11.96 -6.94 -4.89
CA SER A 49 -12.08 -5.73 -4.08
C SER A 49 -10.95 -4.75 -4.37
N THR A 50 -11.30 -3.47 -4.35
CA THR A 50 -10.36 -2.33 -4.43
C THR A 50 -10.48 -1.40 -3.22
N ALA A 51 -11.38 -1.70 -2.28
CA ALA A 51 -11.75 -0.84 -1.16
C ALA A 51 -11.65 -1.55 0.21
N ASP A 52 -11.26 -2.82 0.26
CA ASP A 52 -11.16 -3.59 1.50
C ASP A 52 -9.73 -3.57 2.06
N PHE A 53 -9.12 -2.38 2.03
CA PHE A 53 -7.83 -2.09 2.64
C PHE A 53 -8.02 -1.27 3.90
N PHE A 54 -7.18 -1.57 4.90
CA PHE A 54 -7.19 -0.93 6.20
C PHE A 54 -5.76 -0.58 6.62
N GLN A 55 -5.63 0.42 7.46
CA GLN A 55 -4.38 0.78 8.11
C GLN A 55 -4.65 1.04 9.59
N ASP A 56 -3.98 0.28 10.47
CA ASP A 56 -4.23 0.27 11.92
C ASP A 56 -5.72 0.10 12.29
N GLY A 57 -6.46 -0.70 11.50
CA GLY A 57 -7.88 -0.95 11.67
C GLY A 57 -8.81 0.13 11.11
N ILE A 58 -8.29 1.24 10.60
CA ILE A 58 -9.06 2.31 9.96
C ILE A 58 -9.10 2.05 8.45
N ARG A 59 -10.25 2.24 7.82
CA ARG A 59 -10.42 2.03 6.38
C ARG A 59 -9.55 3.00 5.57
N ASP A 60 -8.83 2.42 4.59
CA ASP A 60 -8.02 3.11 3.59
C ASP A 60 -8.56 2.69 2.21
N ASP A 61 -9.59 3.38 1.71
CA ASP A 61 -10.30 3.06 0.47
C ASP A 61 -9.95 3.97 -0.72
N VAL A 62 -8.98 4.85 -0.57
CA VAL A 62 -8.38 5.57 -1.70
C VAL A 62 -7.62 4.58 -2.59
N GLN A 63 -7.74 4.75 -3.89
CA GLN A 63 -7.20 3.78 -4.86
C GLN A 63 -5.78 4.17 -5.27
N TYR A 64 -4.77 3.51 -4.68
CA TYR A 64 -3.35 3.68 -4.99
C TYR A 64 -2.57 2.39 -4.70
N TYR A 65 -1.30 2.32 -5.10
CA TYR A 65 -0.39 1.25 -4.69
C TYR A 65 0.24 1.60 -3.34
N ARG A 66 0.04 0.71 -2.37
CA ARG A 66 0.46 0.89 -0.97
C ARG A 66 1.87 0.37 -0.77
N SER A 67 2.78 1.26 -0.39
CA SER A 67 4.14 0.91 0.00
C SER A 67 4.16 0.19 1.35
N LEU A 68 5.23 -0.58 1.60
CA LEU A 68 5.36 -1.40 2.81
C LEU A 68 6.49 -0.94 3.76
N TYR A 69 7.19 0.14 3.46
CA TYR A 69 8.37 0.61 4.19
C TYR A 69 8.11 0.96 5.67
N ASN A 70 6.90 1.45 5.97
CA ASN A 70 6.47 1.87 7.31
C ASN A 70 5.53 0.84 7.99
N VAL A 71 5.51 -0.40 7.50
CA VAL A 71 4.60 -1.45 7.96
C VAL A 71 5.34 -2.44 8.86
N GLU A 72 4.83 -2.68 10.06
CA GLU A 72 5.30 -3.69 11.00
C GLU A 72 4.83 -5.10 10.62
N GLN A 73 3.58 -5.19 10.14
CA GLN A 73 2.99 -6.42 9.61
C GLN A 73 1.80 -6.16 8.70
N VAL A 74 1.56 -7.08 7.80
CA VAL A 74 0.36 -7.14 6.97
C VAL A 74 -0.50 -8.31 7.42
N GLU A 75 -1.74 -8.02 7.78
CA GLU A 75 -2.74 -9.00 8.19
C GLU A 75 -3.73 -9.23 7.04
N ILE A 76 -3.84 -10.47 6.58
CA ILE A 76 -4.73 -10.87 5.49
C ILE A 76 -5.82 -11.75 6.08
N LEU A 77 -7.00 -11.19 6.26
CA LEU A 77 -8.16 -11.87 6.83
C LEU A 77 -9.07 -12.31 5.69
N ARG A 78 -9.28 -13.62 5.56
CA ARG A 78 -10.11 -14.22 4.50
C ARG A 78 -11.44 -14.68 5.05
N GLY A 79 -12.52 -14.28 4.41
CA GLY A 79 -13.90 -14.53 4.80
C GLY A 79 -14.63 -13.26 5.29
N PRO A 80 -15.86 -13.36 5.78
CA PRO A 80 -16.67 -12.22 6.17
C PRO A 80 -16.11 -11.57 7.46
N ASN A 81 -15.53 -10.38 7.32
CA ASN A 81 -14.89 -9.64 8.40
C ASN A 81 -15.65 -8.38 8.81
N ALA A 82 -16.87 -8.19 8.30
CA ALA A 82 -17.66 -6.98 8.52
C ALA A 82 -17.91 -6.66 10.01
N LEU A 83 -17.97 -7.68 10.86
CA LEU A 83 -18.15 -7.49 12.29
C LEU A 83 -16.97 -6.75 12.96
N LEU A 84 -15.75 -7.00 12.49
CA LEU A 84 -14.53 -6.42 13.07
C LEU A 84 -14.15 -5.08 12.41
N PHE A 85 -14.44 -4.93 11.12
CA PHE A 85 -13.96 -3.82 10.30
C PHE A 85 -15.07 -2.96 9.70
N GLY A 86 -16.33 -3.20 10.09
CA GLY A 86 -17.49 -2.47 9.59
C GLY A 86 -17.89 -2.87 8.17
N ARG A 87 -18.38 -1.91 7.37
CA ARG A 87 -18.89 -2.16 6.02
C ARG A 87 -17.80 -2.64 5.06
N GLY A 88 -18.07 -3.66 4.24
CA GLY A 88 -17.15 -4.27 3.29
C GLY A 88 -16.60 -5.60 3.79
N GLY A 89 -15.54 -6.10 3.18
CA GLY A 89 -14.85 -7.32 3.60
C GLY A 89 -15.62 -8.63 3.39
N THR A 90 -16.51 -8.70 2.40
CA THR A 90 -17.29 -9.93 2.11
C THR A 90 -16.40 -11.10 1.70
N GLY A 91 -15.34 -10.85 0.95
CA GLY A 91 -14.35 -11.85 0.57
C GLY A 91 -13.17 -11.94 1.53
N GLY A 92 -12.83 -10.83 2.15
CA GLY A 92 -11.70 -10.64 3.04
C GLY A 92 -11.23 -9.20 3.10
N ILE A 93 -10.25 -8.93 3.94
CA ILE A 93 -9.61 -7.61 4.07
C ILE A 93 -8.10 -7.74 4.17
N ILE A 94 -7.40 -6.66 3.88
CA ILE A 94 -5.97 -6.48 4.14
C ILE A 94 -5.79 -5.30 5.09
N ASN A 95 -5.21 -5.56 6.27
CA ASN A 95 -4.87 -4.54 7.25
C ASN A 95 -3.36 -4.39 7.34
N ARG A 96 -2.85 -3.18 7.15
CA ARG A 96 -1.46 -2.81 7.39
C ARG A 96 -1.34 -2.27 8.82
N VAL A 97 -0.51 -2.88 9.63
CA VAL A 97 -0.16 -2.37 10.96
C VAL A 97 1.12 -1.55 10.83
N THR A 98 1.06 -0.27 11.18
CA THR A 98 2.20 0.63 11.02
C THR A 98 3.23 0.47 12.13
N LYS A 99 4.50 0.68 11.79
CA LYS A 99 5.63 0.71 12.75
C LYS A 99 5.40 1.76 13.83
N LYS A 100 5.73 1.42 15.07
CA LYS A 100 5.72 2.34 16.22
C LYS A 100 7.14 2.56 16.70
N ALA A 101 7.41 3.71 17.34
CA ALA A 101 8.70 3.92 17.96
C ALA A 101 8.84 3.05 19.21
N VAL A 102 10.02 2.44 19.39
CA VAL A 102 10.34 1.50 20.46
C VAL A 102 11.06 2.23 21.57
N VAL A 103 10.42 2.38 22.72
CA VAL A 103 11.00 3.06 23.88
C VAL A 103 12.12 2.21 24.47
N GLY A 104 13.26 2.83 24.75
CA GLY A 104 14.43 2.17 25.34
C GLY A 104 15.39 1.54 24.32
N GLU A 105 15.09 1.59 23.03
CA GLU A 105 15.92 1.01 21.98
C GLU A 105 16.42 2.07 20.98
N THR A 106 17.62 1.89 20.47
CA THR A 106 18.17 2.67 19.35
C THR A 106 18.71 1.71 18.30
N PHE A 107 18.21 1.84 17.08
CA PHE A 107 18.64 1.01 15.96
C PHE A 107 18.45 1.76 14.63
N THR A 108 19.13 1.29 13.61
CA THR A 108 18.92 1.69 12.21
C THR A 108 18.98 0.47 11.34
N VAL A 109 17.98 0.35 10.47
CA VAL A 109 17.92 -0.68 9.42
C VAL A 109 17.91 0.03 8.08
N ASN A 110 18.73 -0.45 7.14
CA ASN A 110 18.81 0.07 5.77
C ASN A 110 18.59 -1.08 4.81
N ASP A 111 17.68 -0.89 3.86
CA ASP A 111 17.44 -1.81 2.77
C ASP A 111 17.75 -1.13 1.45
N PHE A 112 18.44 -1.83 0.55
CA PHE A 112 18.79 -1.36 -0.80
C PHE A 112 18.45 -2.45 -1.79
N GLY A 113 17.78 -2.09 -2.86
CA GLY A 113 17.44 -3.01 -3.94
C GLY A 113 17.80 -2.44 -5.30
N VAL A 114 18.19 -3.33 -6.20
CA VAL A 114 18.32 -3.07 -7.63
C VAL A 114 17.88 -4.30 -8.39
N ASP A 115 17.30 -4.13 -9.56
CA ASP A 115 16.93 -5.23 -10.41
C ASP A 115 17.57 -5.16 -11.79
N SER A 116 17.34 -6.19 -12.61
CA SER A 116 17.94 -6.30 -13.95
C SER A 116 17.30 -5.37 -14.99
N PHE A 117 16.21 -4.68 -14.65
CA PHE A 117 15.51 -3.73 -15.53
C PHE A 117 15.91 -2.29 -15.24
N GLY A 118 16.70 -2.04 -14.19
CA GLY A 118 17.16 -0.72 -13.79
C GLY A 118 16.32 -0.09 -12.68
N ALA A 119 15.33 -0.79 -12.13
CA ALA A 119 14.64 -0.33 -10.94
C ALA A 119 15.59 -0.32 -9.74
N SER A 120 15.46 0.67 -8.88
CA SER A 120 16.23 0.79 -7.64
C SER A 120 15.35 1.24 -6.49
N ASP A 121 15.71 0.82 -5.28
CA ASP A 121 15.01 1.24 -4.07
C ASP A 121 15.96 1.42 -2.89
N VAL A 122 15.60 2.34 -2.02
CA VAL A 122 16.22 2.53 -0.72
C VAL A 122 15.15 2.72 0.34
N ALA A 123 15.30 2.03 1.47
CA ALA A 123 14.49 2.26 2.66
C ALA A 123 15.38 2.39 3.91
N ILE A 124 15.04 3.35 4.76
CA ILE A 124 15.72 3.62 6.03
C ILE A 124 14.67 3.61 7.13
N ASP A 125 14.95 2.84 8.16
CA ASP A 125 14.13 2.73 9.37
C ASP A 125 15.05 2.97 10.58
N THR A 126 14.92 4.12 11.20
CA THR A 126 15.74 4.48 12.36
C THR A 126 14.89 4.82 13.57
N ASN A 127 15.23 4.22 14.69
CA ASN A 127 14.59 4.44 15.98
C ASN A 127 15.61 4.97 16.98
N PHE A 128 15.26 5.99 17.74
CA PHE A 128 16.11 6.56 18.76
C PHE A 128 15.32 6.99 20.00
N VAL A 129 15.94 6.79 21.15
CA VAL A 129 15.39 7.16 22.46
C VAL A 129 15.43 8.68 22.59
N THR A 130 14.28 9.30 22.89
CA THR A 130 14.16 10.74 23.13
C THR A 130 14.02 11.07 24.62
N GLY A 131 13.78 10.07 25.47
CA GLY A 131 13.69 10.19 26.92
C GLY A 131 13.45 8.83 27.59
N PRO A 132 13.37 8.77 28.91
CA PRO A 132 13.16 7.51 29.64
C PRO A 132 11.87 6.77 29.22
N ASN A 133 10.85 7.53 28.84
CA ASN A 133 9.52 7.02 28.49
C ASN A 133 9.09 7.44 27.07
N SER A 134 10.04 7.80 26.22
CA SER A 134 9.73 8.27 24.86
C SER A 134 10.77 7.83 23.85
N ALA A 135 10.30 7.59 22.63
CA ALA A 135 11.15 7.32 21.47
C ALA A 135 10.55 7.97 20.23
N MET A 136 11.39 8.17 19.23
CA MET A 136 11.02 8.57 17.88
C MET A 136 11.56 7.56 16.87
N ARG A 137 10.76 7.19 15.89
CA ARG A 137 11.16 6.34 14.76
C ARG A 137 10.87 7.10 13.47
N ILE A 138 11.78 7.04 12.53
CA ILE A 138 11.64 7.67 11.23
C ILE A 138 11.81 6.59 10.18
N ASN A 139 10.79 6.40 9.36
CA ASN A 139 10.83 5.54 8.19
C ASN A 139 10.83 6.42 6.94
N VAL A 140 11.76 6.14 6.02
CA VAL A 140 11.88 6.83 4.73
C VAL A 140 12.08 5.79 3.65
N HIS A 141 11.49 5.99 2.48
CA HIS A 141 11.84 5.23 1.29
C HIS A 141 11.84 6.11 0.05
N SER A 142 12.61 5.68 -0.95
CA SER A 142 12.60 6.23 -2.30
C SER A 142 12.83 5.10 -3.28
N ASP A 143 11.99 5.01 -4.31
CA ASP A 143 12.07 4.00 -5.35
C ASP A 143 12.08 4.67 -6.72
N ASP A 144 12.92 4.16 -7.62
CA ASP A 144 12.81 4.37 -9.05
C ASP A 144 12.28 3.08 -9.69
N LEU A 145 11.18 3.19 -10.44
CA LEU A 145 10.46 2.05 -10.99
C LEU A 145 10.91 1.75 -12.42
N ALA A 146 11.15 0.51 -12.72
CA ALA A 146 11.35 0.00 -14.08
C ALA A 146 10.86 -1.44 -14.18
N ASN A 147 10.60 -1.94 -15.38
CA ASN A 147 10.33 -3.34 -15.65
C ASN A 147 10.68 -3.70 -17.11
N HIS A 148 10.26 -4.87 -17.60
CA HIS A 148 10.52 -5.34 -18.97
C HIS A 148 9.70 -4.62 -20.05
N ARG A 149 8.76 -3.75 -19.69
CA ARG A 149 7.90 -3.03 -20.65
C ARG A 149 8.53 -1.70 -21.00
N ASP A 150 8.47 -1.33 -22.28
CA ASP A 150 8.90 -0.02 -22.75
C ASP A 150 8.08 1.09 -22.10
N PHE A 151 8.69 2.26 -21.86
CA PHE A 151 8.09 3.44 -21.23
C PHE A 151 7.65 3.25 -19.78
N TYR A 152 7.76 2.06 -19.19
CA TYR A 152 7.38 1.86 -17.80
C TYR A 152 8.46 2.43 -16.89
N ASP A 153 8.15 3.54 -16.26
CA ASP A 153 8.95 4.26 -15.29
C ASP A 153 8.08 4.82 -14.17
N GLY A 154 8.70 5.47 -13.24
CA GLY A 154 8.04 6.18 -12.16
C GLY A 154 8.91 6.28 -10.92
N SER A 155 8.42 7.00 -9.94
CA SER A 155 9.10 7.18 -8.66
C SER A 155 8.12 7.10 -7.50
N ARG A 156 8.63 6.73 -6.32
CA ARG A 156 7.88 6.81 -5.07
C ARG A 156 8.78 7.36 -3.98
N LEU A 157 8.25 8.32 -3.23
CA LEU A 157 8.85 8.83 -2.02
C LEU A 157 7.89 8.66 -0.86
N GLY A 158 8.37 8.23 0.29
CA GLY A 158 7.59 8.17 1.51
C GLY A 158 8.43 8.55 2.73
N ILE A 159 7.82 9.33 3.64
CA ILE A 159 8.43 9.76 4.88
C ILE A 159 7.40 9.58 6.00
N ASN A 160 7.78 8.85 7.05
CA ASN A 160 6.89 8.56 8.16
C ASN A 160 7.60 8.67 9.53
N PRO A 161 7.68 9.86 10.13
CA PRO A 161 8.06 10.01 11.54
C PRO A 161 6.93 9.55 12.47
N VAL A 162 7.33 8.84 13.53
CA VAL A 162 6.45 8.29 14.57
C VAL A 162 7.04 8.59 15.94
N VAL A 163 6.21 9.03 16.87
CA VAL A 163 6.59 9.27 18.28
C VAL A 163 5.76 8.37 19.17
N THR A 164 6.40 7.68 20.09
CA THR A 164 5.76 6.91 21.17
C THR A 164 6.08 7.54 22.52
N LEU A 165 5.05 7.80 23.31
CA LEU A 165 5.12 8.35 24.66
C LEU A 165 4.43 7.39 25.63
N VAL A 166 5.16 6.86 26.61
CA VAL A 166 4.62 6.13 27.75
C VAL A 166 4.30 7.14 28.84
N VAL A 167 3.06 7.62 28.87
CA VAL A 167 2.59 8.67 29.78
C VAL A 167 2.46 8.15 31.21
N SER A 168 2.02 6.89 31.36
CA SER A 168 2.01 6.14 32.62
C SER A 168 2.17 4.64 32.31
N PRO A 169 2.35 3.77 33.33
CA PRO A 169 2.37 2.32 33.13
C PRO A 169 1.13 1.76 32.39
N GLU A 170 0.01 2.49 32.48
CA GLU A 170 -1.26 2.10 31.85
C GLU A 170 -1.53 2.82 30.53
N THR A 171 -0.82 3.94 30.22
CA THR A 171 -1.18 4.82 29.10
C THR A 171 -0.02 5.02 28.15
N THR A 172 -0.23 4.64 26.90
CA THR A 172 0.70 4.90 25.79
C THR A 172 0.02 5.74 24.72
N VAL A 173 0.74 6.74 24.23
CA VAL A 173 0.33 7.61 23.12
C VAL A 173 1.28 7.38 21.95
N ASN A 174 0.74 7.17 20.75
CA ASN A 174 1.48 7.13 19.50
C ASN A 174 0.98 8.26 18.59
N LEU A 175 1.90 9.03 18.03
CA LEU A 175 1.62 10.07 17.05
C LEU A 175 2.44 9.75 15.81
N SER A 176 1.84 9.84 14.65
CA SER A 176 2.54 9.66 13.37
C SER A 176 2.10 10.68 12.33
N TYR A 177 3.03 11.02 11.48
CA TYR A 177 2.82 11.76 10.26
C TYR A 177 3.32 10.89 9.10
N GLU A 178 2.60 10.87 7.99
CA GLU A 178 3.02 10.19 6.77
C GLU A 178 2.82 11.13 5.59
N TYR A 179 3.87 11.29 4.81
CA TYR A 179 3.85 11.93 3.50
C TYR A 179 4.22 10.88 2.45
N ALA A 180 3.47 10.83 1.38
CA ALA A 180 3.75 9.97 0.23
C ALA A 180 3.55 10.76 -1.06
N ASP A 181 4.51 10.63 -1.97
CA ASP A 181 4.50 11.21 -3.30
C ASP A 181 4.87 10.10 -4.30
N HIS A 182 3.95 9.78 -5.21
CA HIS A 182 4.11 8.71 -6.18
C HIS A 182 3.74 9.21 -7.58
N GLU A 183 4.57 8.85 -8.54
CA GLU A 183 4.28 8.99 -9.96
C GLU A 183 4.65 7.73 -10.70
N ARG A 184 3.87 7.32 -11.69
CA ARG A 184 4.25 6.22 -12.59
C ARG A 184 3.53 6.28 -13.91
N PHE A 185 4.17 5.73 -14.92
CA PHE A 185 3.55 5.36 -16.18
C PHE A 185 2.50 4.25 -15.99
N ILE A 186 1.38 4.35 -16.69
CA ILE A 186 0.31 3.35 -16.66
C ILE A 186 0.39 2.49 -17.90
N ASP A 187 0.78 1.23 -17.71
CA ASP A 187 0.65 0.17 -18.71
C ASP A 187 -0.48 -0.78 -18.31
N ARG A 188 -1.54 -0.83 -19.10
CA ARG A 188 -2.68 -1.73 -18.85
C ARG A 188 -2.51 -3.11 -19.51
N GLY A 189 -1.35 -3.35 -20.11
CA GLY A 189 -1.00 -4.60 -20.76
C GLY A 189 -1.51 -4.69 -22.20
N ILE A 190 -1.48 -5.91 -22.74
CA ILE A 190 -1.82 -6.21 -24.14
C ILE A 190 -3.29 -6.62 -24.28
N PRO A 191 -3.91 -6.39 -25.46
CA PRO A 191 -5.28 -6.80 -25.72
C PRO A 191 -5.45 -8.32 -25.75
N THR A 192 -6.69 -8.76 -25.61
CA THR A 192 -7.06 -10.17 -25.61
C THR A 192 -7.88 -10.52 -26.85
N ILE A 193 -7.65 -11.72 -27.40
CA ILE A 193 -8.49 -12.32 -28.41
C ILE A 193 -8.95 -13.71 -27.92
N ASN A 194 -10.23 -14.01 -28.10
CA ASN A 194 -10.83 -15.27 -27.64
C ASN A 194 -10.57 -15.57 -26.15
N GLY A 195 -10.55 -14.52 -25.32
CA GLY A 195 -10.34 -14.63 -23.86
C GLY A 195 -8.91 -14.91 -23.42
N ARG A 196 -7.92 -14.76 -24.32
CA ARG A 196 -6.49 -14.90 -24.02
C ARG A 196 -5.72 -13.67 -24.48
N PRO A 197 -4.65 -13.27 -23.77
CA PRO A 197 -3.73 -12.25 -24.25
C PRO A 197 -3.15 -12.65 -25.62
N ASP A 198 -3.05 -11.69 -26.53
CA ASP A 198 -2.34 -11.93 -27.79
C ASP A 198 -0.85 -11.67 -27.61
N GLU A 199 -0.09 -12.72 -27.37
CA GLU A 199 1.34 -12.64 -27.08
C GLU A 199 2.18 -12.12 -28.26
N SER A 200 1.63 -12.10 -29.49
CA SER A 200 2.30 -11.46 -30.61
C SER A 200 2.43 -9.94 -30.47
N LEU A 201 1.68 -9.37 -29.52
CA LEU A 201 1.67 -7.95 -29.18
C LEU A 201 2.43 -7.64 -27.86
N SER A 202 3.19 -8.62 -27.35
CA SER A 202 3.87 -8.50 -26.05
C SER A 202 4.82 -7.31 -25.95
N ASP A 203 5.44 -6.92 -27.06
CA ASP A 203 6.42 -5.83 -27.12
C ASP A 203 5.77 -4.46 -27.40
N ILE A 204 4.43 -4.41 -27.52
CA ILE A 204 3.71 -3.17 -27.82
C ILE A 204 3.09 -2.62 -26.54
N VAL A 205 3.36 -1.35 -26.24
CA VAL A 205 2.69 -0.58 -25.19
C VAL A 205 1.49 0.14 -25.81
N PHE A 206 0.29 -0.15 -25.28
CA PHE A 206 -0.96 0.46 -25.73
C PHE A 206 -1.28 1.67 -24.85
N GLY A 207 -0.98 2.86 -25.37
CA GLY A 207 -1.17 4.12 -24.66
C GLY A 207 -0.31 5.22 -25.29
N ASP A 208 -0.22 6.32 -24.59
CA ASP A 208 0.62 7.46 -24.96
C ASP A 208 1.56 7.75 -23.78
N PRO A 209 2.89 7.72 -23.98
CA PRO A 209 3.86 7.95 -22.92
C PRO A 209 3.68 9.31 -22.20
N ASP A 210 3.19 10.32 -22.88
CA ASP A 210 2.98 11.66 -22.34
C ASP A 210 1.62 11.81 -21.62
N ILE A 211 0.71 10.85 -21.80
CA ILE A 211 -0.65 10.88 -21.24
C ILE A 211 -0.85 9.83 -20.14
N ASN A 212 -0.28 8.64 -20.33
CA ASN A 212 -0.51 7.51 -19.44
C ASN A 212 0.23 7.68 -18.12
N VAL A 213 -0.35 8.43 -17.18
CA VAL A 213 0.27 8.74 -15.89
C VAL A 213 -0.73 8.59 -14.74
N THR A 214 -0.24 8.11 -13.60
CA THR A 214 -0.91 8.28 -12.32
C THR A 214 0.02 8.95 -11.34
N THR A 215 -0.50 9.95 -10.62
CA THR A 215 0.19 10.60 -9.51
C THR A 215 -0.60 10.41 -8.24
N LEU A 216 0.06 10.47 -7.10
CA LEU A 216 -0.54 10.52 -5.77
C LEU A 216 0.33 11.39 -4.87
N GLU A 217 -0.27 12.39 -4.26
CA GLU A 217 0.26 13.05 -3.08
C GLU A 217 -0.66 12.75 -1.89
N ALA A 218 -0.10 12.31 -0.77
CA ALA A 218 -0.86 11.98 0.41
C ALA A 218 -0.19 12.50 1.68
N THR A 219 -0.98 13.13 2.54
CA THR A 219 -0.57 13.58 3.87
C THR A 219 -1.51 12.97 4.89
N ILE A 220 -0.96 12.26 5.89
CA ILE A 220 -1.76 11.54 6.87
C ILE A 220 -1.20 11.76 8.28
N PHE A 221 -2.03 12.29 9.18
CA PHE A 221 -1.75 12.38 10.61
C PHE A 221 -2.55 11.33 11.36
N ARG A 222 -1.92 10.64 12.30
CA ARG A 222 -2.59 9.68 13.19
C ARG A 222 -2.20 9.91 14.63
N GLY A 223 -3.19 9.90 15.51
CA GLY A 223 -3.00 9.85 16.95
C GLY A 223 -3.69 8.61 17.50
N MET A 224 -3.00 7.85 18.36
CA MET A 224 -3.55 6.69 19.03
C MET A 224 -3.22 6.77 20.51
N VAL A 225 -4.25 6.63 21.35
CA VAL A 225 -4.10 6.49 22.79
C VAL A 225 -4.57 5.10 23.19
N SER A 226 -3.71 4.37 23.88
CA SER A 226 -4.03 3.08 24.49
C SER A 226 -3.99 3.21 26.00
N HIS A 227 -5.09 2.86 26.68
CA HIS A 227 -5.17 2.92 28.12
C HIS A 227 -5.67 1.60 28.72
N LYS A 228 -4.90 1.04 29.66
CA LYS A 228 -5.27 -0.17 30.39
C LYS A 228 -6.20 0.23 31.54
N LEU A 229 -7.48 -0.10 31.43
CA LEU A 229 -8.50 0.20 32.43
C LEU A 229 -8.43 -0.77 33.64
N SER A 230 -8.06 -2.02 33.37
CA SER A 230 -7.89 -3.08 34.36
C SER A 230 -6.97 -4.19 33.80
N GLU A 231 -6.72 -5.25 34.56
CA GLU A 231 -5.97 -6.42 34.08
C GLU A 231 -6.62 -7.11 32.85
N THR A 232 -7.93 -6.95 32.69
CA THR A 232 -8.72 -7.63 31.64
C THR A 232 -9.33 -6.66 30.61
N SER A 233 -9.15 -5.35 30.79
CA SER A 233 -9.84 -4.34 29.96
C SER A 233 -8.87 -3.27 29.50
N LYS A 234 -8.91 -2.96 28.20
CA LYS A 234 -8.13 -1.90 27.55
C LYS A 234 -9.06 -1.02 26.69
N ALA A 235 -8.86 0.28 26.75
CA ALA A 235 -9.48 1.23 25.85
C ALA A 235 -8.44 1.73 24.83
N ASN A 236 -8.87 1.87 23.57
CA ASN A 236 -8.08 2.50 22.52
C ASN A 236 -8.92 3.62 21.90
N LEU A 237 -8.30 4.77 21.71
CA LEU A 237 -8.82 5.88 20.93
C LEU A 237 -7.86 6.14 19.79
N SER A 238 -8.40 6.20 18.57
CA SER A 238 -7.64 6.54 17.38
C SER A 238 -8.30 7.72 16.67
N VAL A 239 -7.47 8.66 16.21
CA VAL A 239 -7.90 9.80 15.39
C VAL A 239 -6.99 9.85 14.17
N THR A 240 -7.57 10.01 12.99
CA THR A 240 -6.84 10.14 11.73
C THR A 240 -7.37 11.34 10.96
N SER A 241 -6.45 12.17 10.44
CA SER A 241 -6.73 13.22 9.47
C SER A 241 -5.86 12.96 8.25
N SER A 242 -6.46 12.92 7.06
CA SER A 242 -5.73 12.65 5.83
C SER A 242 -6.23 13.48 4.67
N SER A 243 -5.30 13.89 3.81
CA SER A 243 -5.56 14.54 2.53
C SER A 243 -4.88 13.75 1.43
N PHE A 244 -5.58 13.55 0.32
CA PHE A 244 -5.11 12.85 -0.87
C PHE A 244 -5.41 13.69 -2.11
N GLU A 245 -4.39 13.89 -2.93
CA GLU A 245 -4.51 14.40 -4.29
C GLU A 245 -4.00 13.34 -5.25
N LYS A 246 -4.79 12.97 -6.23
CA LYS A 246 -4.47 11.90 -7.17
C LYS A 246 -4.95 12.22 -8.56
N LEU A 247 -4.10 11.94 -9.55
CA LEU A 247 -4.47 11.86 -10.96
C LEU A 247 -4.39 10.41 -11.42
N TYR A 248 -5.38 9.97 -12.18
CA TYR A 248 -5.33 8.76 -12.97
C TYR A 248 -5.76 9.10 -14.39
N GLN A 249 -4.83 9.05 -15.32
CA GLN A 249 -5.06 9.40 -16.71
C GLN A 249 -4.38 8.38 -17.63
N ASN A 250 -5.12 7.81 -18.58
CA ASN A 250 -4.52 6.90 -19.53
C ASN A 250 -5.38 6.71 -20.79
N LEU A 251 -4.70 6.33 -21.86
CA LEU A 251 -5.29 5.64 -23.00
C LEU A 251 -5.00 4.15 -22.89
N TYR A 252 -5.91 3.30 -23.37
CA TYR A 252 -5.75 1.85 -23.26
C TYR A 252 -6.48 1.10 -24.38
N ALA A 253 -6.05 -0.12 -24.69
CA ALA A 253 -6.73 -1.00 -25.61
C ALA A 253 -8.05 -1.49 -25.02
N SER A 254 -9.19 -1.03 -25.56
CA SER A 254 -10.53 -1.39 -25.12
C SER A 254 -11.18 -2.50 -25.97
N GLY A 255 -10.69 -2.71 -27.19
CA GLY A 255 -11.14 -3.76 -28.09
C GLY A 255 -10.06 -4.19 -29.06
N TYR A 256 -10.14 -5.44 -29.53
CA TYR A 256 -9.22 -6.02 -30.51
C TYR A 256 -9.92 -7.12 -31.32
N ASP A 257 -9.88 -7.02 -32.65
CA ASP A 257 -10.51 -7.99 -33.57
C ASP A 257 -9.52 -8.96 -34.23
N GLY A 258 -8.25 -8.91 -33.82
CA GLY A 258 -7.15 -9.67 -34.43
C GLY A 258 -6.35 -8.89 -35.48
N THR A 259 -6.79 -7.66 -35.81
CA THR A 259 -6.12 -6.77 -36.75
C THR A 259 -6.08 -5.34 -36.30
N LEU A 260 -7.19 -4.82 -35.80
CA LEU A 260 -7.34 -3.44 -35.34
C LEU A 260 -7.55 -3.40 -33.81
N VAL A 261 -6.84 -2.49 -33.15
CA VAL A 261 -7.02 -2.19 -31.73
C VAL A 261 -7.86 -0.93 -31.61
N THR A 262 -8.96 -1.02 -30.86
CA THR A 262 -9.75 0.15 -30.46
C THR A 262 -9.15 0.69 -29.17
N MET A 263 -8.91 2.00 -29.11
CA MET A 263 -8.38 2.68 -27.94
C MET A 263 -9.48 3.49 -27.26
N ASP A 264 -9.54 3.44 -25.95
CA ASP A 264 -10.34 4.31 -25.09
C ASP A 264 -9.45 5.11 -24.14
N GLY A 265 -9.99 6.21 -23.59
CA GLY A 265 -9.31 7.06 -22.64
C GLY A 265 -10.05 7.15 -21.31
N TYR A 266 -9.31 7.35 -20.24
CA TYR A 266 -9.84 7.58 -18.90
C TYR A 266 -9.10 8.70 -18.20
N LEU A 267 -9.84 9.58 -17.50
CA LEU A 267 -9.32 10.65 -16.68
C LEU A 267 -10.11 10.72 -15.38
N ASP A 268 -9.44 10.59 -14.26
CA ASP A 268 -10.04 10.63 -12.91
C ASP A 268 -9.12 11.39 -11.94
N PRO A 269 -9.28 12.71 -11.82
CA PRO A 269 -8.69 13.47 -10.73
C PRO A 269 -9.49 13.20 -9.45
N THR A 270 -8.81 12.91 -8.37
CA THR A 270 -9.40 12.67 -7.06
C THR A 270 -8.76 13.60 -6.03
N GLU A 271 -9.57 14.40 -5.35
CA GLU A 271 -9.20 15.14 -4.15
C GLU A 271 -10.04 14.61 -2.99
N ARG A 272 -9.42 14.27 -1.87
CA ARG A 272 -10.15 13.67 -0.76
C ARG A 272 -9.54 13.99 0.60
N ASP A 273 -10.32 14.61 1.45
CA ASP A 273 -10.02 14.81 2.86
C ASP A 273 -10.85 13.87 3.73
N ASN A 274 -10.22 13.26 4.72
CA ASN A 274 -10.90 12.42 5.70
C ASN A 274 -10.51 12.84 7.11
N PHE A 275 -11.49 12.76 8.00
CA PHE A 275 -11.29 12.87 9.45
C PHE A 275 -12.11 11.77 10.12
N ILE A 276 -11.45 10.92 10.89
CA ILE A 276 -12.03 9.74 11.54
C ILE A 276 -11.62 9.71 13.01
#